data_bc91a023a9289e8dcb54af267513df06
#
_entry.id   bc91a023a9289e8dcb54af267513df06
#
_cell.length_a   1.000
_cell.length_b   1.000
_cell.length_c   1.000
_cell.angle_alpha   90.00
_cell.angle_beta   90.00
_cell.angle_gamma   90.00
#
_symmetry.space_group_name_H-M   'P 1'
#
loop_
_entity.id
_entity.type
_entity.pdbx_description
1 polymer ?
#
loop_
_entity_poly.entity_id
_entity_poly.type
_entity_poly.pdbx_seq_one_letter_code
_entity_poly.pdbx_strand_id
1 'polypeptide(L)'
;MKKFFVYFDKKVIIGSAEEAEEFINSLTDKNEPDGRKLEVNDNVHSLLKKIYQDEQAGRKLQTTGCSPSSFIYCYPALADTPEECEKAIIAKEAADRKRRQDEEIQEKQRIAREINERRKKLAAMPKGFFTVCLYATVNFSYKYYEYEGYAENGEEAYKMAVAKLKKDFGAHLCDYDSILDAEIIPRLLGNDIYSL
;
A
#
# COMPACT_ATOMS: atom_id res chain seq x y z
N MET A 1 -16.61 -16.77 19.03
CA MET A 1 -16.99 -15.51 18.30
C MET A 1 -17.74 -15.90 17.05
N LYS A 2 -18.96 -15.35 16.85
CA LYS A 2 -19.77 -15.65 15.65
C LYS A 2 -19.08 -15.17 14.40
N LYS A 3 -19.11 -15.95 13.32
CA LYS A 3 -18.57 -15.64 12.00
C LYS A 3 -19.70 -15.56 10.98
N PHE A 4 -19.62 -14.56 10.12
CA PHE A 4 -20.47 -14.45 8.94
C PHE A 4 -19.76 -15.13 7.77
N PHE A 5 -20.39 -16.16 7.26
CA PHE A 5 -19.84 -17.02 6.24
C PHE A 5 -20.66 -16.89 4.95
N VAL A 6 -19.99 -16.65 3.84
CA VAL A 6 -20.61 -16.57 2.51
C VAL A 6 -19.99 -17.62 1.62
N TYR A 7 -20.81 -18.49 1.06
CA TYR A 7 -20.42 -19.51 0.10
C TYR A 7 -21.37 -19.45 -1.10
N PHE A 8 -20.90 -18.98 -2.22
CA PHE A 8 -21.73 -18.64 -3.39
C PHE A 8 -22.84 -17.65 -2.98
N ASP A 9 -24.10 -18.07 -3.14
CA ASP A 9 -25.32 -17.33 -2.78
C ASP A 9 -25.80 -17.60 -1.35
N LYS A 10 -25.18 -18.56 -0.67
CA LYS A 10 -25.55 -18.93 0.70
C LYS A 10 -24.82 -18.07 1.72
N LYS A 11 -25.58 -17.52 2.64
CA LYS A 11 -25.09 -16.63 3.71
C LYS A 11 -25.56 -17.19 5.05
N VAL A 12 -24.64 -17.38 5.99
CA VAL A 12 -24.95 -17.95 7.30
C VAL A 12 -24.07 -17.32 8.38
N ILE A 13 -24.62 -17.24 9.59
CA ILE A 13 -23.85 -16.89 10.78
C ILE A 13 -23.58 -18.19 11.54
N ILE A 14 -22.31 -18.47 11.78
CA ILE A 14 -21.85 -19.68 12.47
C ILE A 14 -21.19 -19.27 13.78
N GLY A 15 -21.67 -19.78 14.90
CA GLY A 15 -21.17 -19.49 16.24
C GLY A 15 -20.53 -20.69 16.93
N SER A 16 -20.76 -21.91 16.44
CA SER A 16 -20.24 -23.14 17.04
C SER A 16 -19.72 -24.11 15.97
N ALA A 17 -19.01 -25.14 16.43
CA ALA A 17 -18.52 -26.21 15.56
C ALA A 17 -19.66 -27.07 15.00
N GLU A 18 -20.72 -27.28 15.81
CA GLU A 18 -21.91 -28.03 15.43
C GLU A 18 -22.65 -27.32 14.30
N GLU A 19 -22.88 -26.00 14.41
CA GLU A 19 -23.50 -25.18 13.37
C GLU A 19 -22.67 -25.19 12.08
N ALA A 20 -21.32 -25.23 12.19
CA ALA A 20 -20.43 -25.35 11.06
C ALA A 20 -20.59 -26.68 10.34
N GLU A 21 -20.69 -27.78 11.10
CA GLU A 21 -20.88 -29.10 10.57
C GLU A 21 -22.25 -29.25 9.89
N GLU A 22 -23.32 -28.73 10.51
CA GLU A 22 -24.66 -28.67 9.89
C GLU A 22 -24.65 -27.91 8.58
N PHE A 23 -23.96 -26.75 8.54
CA PHE A 23 -23.83 -25.98 7.31
C PHE A 23 -23.10 -26.74 6.21
N ILE A 24 -21.97 -27.40 6.52
CA ILE A 24 -21.23 -28.24 5.59
C ILE A 24 -22.12 -29.36 5.06
N ASN A 25 -22.82 -30.06 5.93
CA ASN A 25 -23.72 -31.14 5.56
C ASN A 25 -24.86 -30.65 4.63
N SER A 26 -25.36 -29.43 4.85
CA SER A 26 -26.35 -28.80 3.99
C SER A 26 -25.83 -28.47 2.58
N LEU A 27 -24.52 -28.39 2.38
CA LEU A 27 -23.90 -28.15 1.09
C LEU A 27 -23.70 -29.42 0.27
N THR A 28 -23.58 -30.58 0.96
CA THR A 28 -23.34 -31.87 0.32
C THR A 28 -24.55 -32.46 -0.40
N ASP A 29 -25.76 -32.07 -0.03
CA ASP A 29 -27.01 -32.63 -0.54
C ASP A 29 -27.48 -32.05 -1.90
N LYS A 30 -26.82 -31.05 -2.44
CA LYS A 30 -27.19 -30.45 -3.72
C LYS A 30 -26.26 -30.89 -4.86
N ASN A 31 -26.87 -31.59 -5.86
CA ASN A 31 -26.21 -31.90 -7.11
C ASN A 31 -25.87 -30.64 -7.90
N GLU A 32 -24.59 -30.28 -7.94
CA GLU A 32 -24.12 -29.30 -8.92
C GLU A 32 -23.96 -29.98 -10.29
N PRO A 33 -24.24 -29.26 -11.40
CA PRO A 33 -24.27 -29.87 -12.75
C PRO A 33 -22.90 -30.37 -13.25
N ASP A 34 -21.80 -30.02 -12.61
CA ASP A 34 -20.44 -30.18 -13.12
C ASP A 34 -19.51 -31.13 -12.34
N GLY A 35 -20.05 -31.88 -11.38
CA GLY A 35 -19.30 -32.96 -10.70
C GLY A 35 -18.17 -32.58 -9.76
N ARG A 36 -17.99 -31.30 -9.43
CA ARG A 36 -16.90 -30.80 -8.55
C ARG A 36 -17.17 -30.86 -7.03
N LYS A 37 -18.03 -31.73 -6.61
CA LYS A 37 -18.51 -31.82 -5.21
C LYS A 37 -17.44 -32.01 -4.14
N LEU A 38 -16.42 -32.82 -4.41
CA LEU A 38 -15.49 -33.28 -3.39
C LEU A 38 -14.43 -32.20 -3.01
N GLU A 39 -13.85 -31.51 -3.98
CA GLU A 39 -12.80 -30.52 -3.70
C GLU A 39 -13.30 -29.28 -2.95
N VAL A 40 -14.51 -28.84 -3.24
CA VAL A 40 -15.09 -27.65 -2.61
C VAL A 40 -15.47 -27.94 -1.14
N ASN A 41 -16.01 -29.15 -0.88
CA ASN A 41 -16.38 -29.56 0.48
C ASN A 41 -15.16 -29.73 1.39
N ASP A 42 -14.07 -30.31 0.88
CA ASP A 42 -12.83 -30.46 1.63
C ASP A 42 -12.20 -29.11 1.98
N ASN A 43 -12.24 -28.16 1.05
CA ASN A 43 -11.73 -26.81 1.32
C ASN A 43 -12.58 -26.05 2.34
N VAL A 44 -13.91 -26.14 2.27
CA VAL A 44 -14.83 -25.54 3.26
C VAL A 44 -14.64 -26.19 4.61
N HIS A 45 -14.60 -27.52 4.67
CA HIS A 45 -14.38 -28.28 5.89
C HIS A 45 -13.02 -27.94 6.54
N SER A 46 -11.96 -27.92 5.74
CA SER A 46 -10.61 -27.51 6.19
C SER A 46 -10.58 -26.10 6.72
N LEU A 47 -11.24 -25.15 6.05
CA LEU A 47 -11.31 -23.75 6.49
C LEU A 47 -12.04 -23.60 7.80
N LEU A 48 -13.24 -24.18 7.92
CA LEU A 48 -14.03 -24.10 9.13
C LEU A 48 -13.35 -24.81 10.31
N LYS A 49 -12.76 -25.97 10.08
CA LYS A 49 -11.99 -26.69 11.09
C LYS A 49 -10.80 -25.86 11.58
N LYS A 50 -10.08 -25.19 10.68
CA LYS A 50 -8.98 -24.31 11.02
C LYS A 50 -9.44 -23.10 11.83
N ILE A 51 -10.54 -22.47 11.44
CA ILE A 51 -11.13 -21.31 12.13
C ILE A 51 -11.46 -21.69 13.59
N TYR A 52 -12.11 -22.81 13.83
CA TYR A 52 -12.49 -23.22 15.18
C TYR A 52 -11.34 -23.82 16.00
N GLN A 53 -10.37 -24.47 15.37
CA GLN A 53 -9.16 -24.93 16.05
C GLN A 53 -8.26 -23.78 16.50
N ASP A 54 -8.12 -22.74 15.67
CA ASP A 54 -7.31 -21.58 16.01
C ASP A 54 -7.98 -20.74 17.13
N GLU A 55 -9.31 -20.67 17.20
CA GLU A 55 -10.01 -20.05 18.33
C GLU A 55 -9.80 -20.82 19.65
N GLN A 56 -9.89 -22.13 19.62
CA GLN A 56 -9.62 -22.95 20.81
C GLN A 56 -8.17 -22.85 21.29
N ALA A 57 -7.23 -22.61 20.38
CA ALA A 57 -5.82 -22.41 20.70
C ALA A 57 -5.48 -20.96 21.13
N GLY A 58 -6.48 -20.06 21.24
CA GLY A 58 -6.27 -18.66 21.62
C GLY A 58 -5.50 -17.83 20.58
N ARG A 59 -5.32 -18.34 19.38
CA ARG A 59 -4.65 -17.62 18.30
C ARG A 59 -5.60 -16.61 17.70
N LYS A 60 -5.16 -15.35 17.57
CA LYS A 60 -5.88 -14.34 16.79
C LYS A 60 -5.95 -14.80 15.35
N LEU A 61 -7.15 -15.12 14.89
CA LEU A 61 -7.42 -15.31 13.46
C LEU A 61 -7.03 -14.05 12.71
N GLN A 62 -5.96 -14.14 11.94
CA GLN A 62 -5.81 -13.26 10.83
C GLN A 62 -6.93 -13.64 9.84
N THR A 63 -7.89 -12.77 9.67
CA THR A 63 -8.85 -12.83 8.56
C THR A 63 -8.08 -12.58 7.27
N THR A 64 -7.29 -13.55 6.86
CA THR A 64 -6.75 -13.57 5.53
C THR A 64 -7.94 -13.81 4.63
N GLY A 65 -8.29 -12.80 3.85
CA GLY A 65 -9.29 -12.93 2.82
C GLY A 65 -9.03 -14.22 2.06
N CYS A 66 -10.06 -15.05 1.94
CA CYS A 66 -9.98 -16.25 1.14
C CYS A 66 -9.50 -15.86 -0.25
N SER A 67 -8.61 -16.66 -0.82
CA SER A 67 -8.14 -16.46 -2.19
C SER A 67 -9.33 -16.19 -3.12
N PRO A 68 -9.24 -15.24 -4.06
CA PRO A 68 -10.29 -14.97 -5.03
C PRO A 68 -10.76 -16.20 -5.82
N SER A 69 -9.96 -17.26 -5.84
CA SER A 69 -10.29 -18.53 -6.52
C SER A 69 -11.26 -19.44 -5.76
N SER A 70 -11.59 -19.14 -4.49
CA SER A 70 -12.44 -20.02 -3.66
C SER A 70 -13.74 -19.35 -3.34
N PHE A 71 -14.48 -18.66 -3.96
CA PHE A 71 -15.85 -18.12 -3.73
C PHE A 71 -16.39 -18.24 -2.28
N ILE A 72 -15.45 -18.26 -1.30
CA ILE A 72 -15.69 -18.46 0.11
C ILE A 72 -15.18 -17.24 0.85
N TYR A 73 -16.07 -16.56 1.55
CA TYR A 73 -15.72 -15.41 2.37
C TYR A 73 -16.12 -15.66 3.82
N CYS A 74 -15.23 -15.32 4.75
CA CYS A 74 -15.47 -15.43 6.17
C CYS A 74 -15.11 -14.11 6.84
N TYR A 75 -16.10 -13.52 7.50
CA TYR A 75 -15.98 -12.27 8.23
C TYR A 75 -16.38 -12.44 9.70
N PRO A 76 -15.90 -11.58 10.63
CA PRO A 76 -16.53 -11.47 11.93
C PRO A 76 -18.01 -11.08 11.76
N ALA A 77 -18.92 -11.76 12.46
CA ALA A 77 -20.33 -11.37 12.44
C ALA A 77 -20.50 -10.02 13.14
N LEU A 78 -20.96 -9.02 12.38
CA LEU A 78 -21.18 -7.65 12.86
C LEU A 78 -22.64 -7.40 13.28
N ALA A 79 -23.53 -8.35 13.01
CA ALA A 79 -24.94 -8.33 13.36
C ALA A 79 -25.45 -9.75 13.60
N ASP A 80 -26.71 -9.88 14.00
CA ASP A 80 -27.31 -11.17 14.34
C ASP A 80 -27.97 -11.89 13.15
N THR A 81 -28.21 -11.19 12.04
CA THR A 81 -28.77 -11.79 10.81
C THR A 81 -27.76 -11.68 9.66
N PRO A 82 -27.76 -12.63 8.72
CA PRO A 82 -26.86 -12.60 7.55
C PRO A 82 -27.01 -11.33 6.71
N GLU A 83 -28.24 -10.84 6.51
CA GLU A 83 -28.54 -9.65 5.71
C GLU A 83 -28.02 -8.38 6.38
N GLU A 84 -28.12 -8.28 7.69
CA GLU A 84 -27.59 -7.15 8.47
C GLU A 84 -26.07 -7.20 8.53
N CYS A 85 -25.49 -8.39 8.67
CA CYS A 85 -24.03 -8.58 8.59
C CYS A 85 -23.48 -8.11 7.26
N GLU A 86 -24.09 -8.48 6.16
CA GLU A 86 -23.68 -8.05 4.81
C GLU A 86 -23.70 -6.54 4.68
N LYS A 87 -24.81 -5.91 5.07
CA LYS A 87 -24.94 -4.44 5.05
C LYS A 87 -23.87 -3.76 5.91
N ALA A 88 -23.63 -4.30 7.11
CA ALA A 88 -22.62 -3.76 8.03
C ALA A 88 -21.19 -3.90 7.47
N ILE A 89 -20.87 -5.01 6.81
CA ILE A 89 -19.58 -5.23 6.15
C ILE A 89 -19.39 -4.25 5.00
N ILE A 90 -20.38 -4.12 4.11
CA ILE A 90 -20.33 -3.18 2.98
C ILE A 90 -20.14 -1.75 3.49
N ALA A 91 -20.89 -1.34 4.52
CA ALA A 91 -20.77 -0.02 5.11
C ALA A 91 -19.38 0.23 5.71
N LYS A 92 -18.83 -0.77 6.41
CA LYS A 92 -17.49 -0.71 6.97
C LYS A 92 -16.41 -0.60 5.89
N GLU A 93 -16.48 -1.41 4.85
CA GLU A 93 -15.53 -1.37 3.73
C GLU A 93 -15.59 -0.02 2.99
N ALA A 94 -16.79 0.54 2.82
CA ALA A 94 -16.96 1.85 2.22
C ALA A 94 -16.35 2.96 3.09
N ALA A 95 -16.56 2.90 4.41
CA ALA A 95 -15.97 3.83 5.36
C ALA A 95 -14.42 3.71 5.41
N ASP A 96 -13.89 2.51 5.42
CA ASP A 96 -12.44 2.26 5.39
C ASP A 96 -11.81 2.74 4.08
N ARG A 97 -12.49 2.54 2.94
CA ARG A 97 -12.05 3.05 1.64
C ARG A 97 -12.00 4.57 1.62
N LYS A 98 -13.06 5.21 2.12
CA LYS A 98 -13.10 6.67 2.22
C LYS A 98 -11.98 7.20 3.11
N ARG A 99 -11.79 6.59 4.29
CA ARG A 99 -10.71 6.98 5.21
C ARG A 99 -9.34 6.91 4.53
N ARG A 100 -9.02 5.80 3.83
CA ARG A 100 -7.76 5.66 3.09
C ARG A 100 -7.58 6.72 2.01
N GLN A 101 -8.65 7.07 1.29
CA GLN A 101 -8.63 8.15 0.31
C GLN A 101 -8.35 9.50 0.95
N ASP A 102 -9.01 9.81 2.08
CA ASP A 102 -8.80 11.04 2.81
C ASP A 102 -7.35 11.13 3.35
N GLU A 103 -6.83 10.04 3.91
CA GLU A 103 -5.43 9.94 4.36
C GLU A 103 -4.44 10.16 3.20
N GLU A 104 -4.70 9.56 2.04
CA GLU A 104 -3.87 9.73 0.84
C GLU A 104 -3.88 11.19 0.33
N ILE A 105 -5.04 11.83 0.34
CA ILE A 105 -5.17 13.25 -0.05
C ILE A 105 -4.40 14.15 0.93
N GLN A 106 -4.56 13.93 2.24
CA GLN A 106 -3.84 14.69 3.26
C GLN A 106 -2.32 14.54 3.12
N GLU A 107 -1.86 13.32 2.88
CA GLU A 107 -0.43 13.05 2.70
C GLU A 107 0.11 13.74 1.43
N LYS A 108 -0.61 13.68 0.31
CA LYS A 108 -0.24 14.41 -0.90
C LYS A 108 -0.17 15.92 -0.68
N GLN A 109 -1.10 16.49 0.09
CA GLN A 109 -1.09 17.91 0.44
C GLN A 109 0.07 18.27 1.37
N ARG A 110 0.43 17.39 2.31
CA ARG A 110 1.59 17.57 3.18
C ARG A 110 2.87 17.62 2.37
N ILE A 111 3.10 16.63 1.52
CA ILE A 111 4.27 16.53 0.65
C ILE A 111 4.36 17.77 -0.28
N ALA A 112 3.24 18.19 -0.87
CA ALA A 112 3.23 19.38 -1.73
C ALA A 112 3.64 20.66 -0.99
N ARG A 113 3.24 20.81 0.27
CA ARG A 113 3.66 21.94 1.12
C ARG A 113 5.16 21.90 1.42
N GLU A 114 5.67 20.73 1.80
CA GLU A 114 7.11 20.54 2.06
C GLU A 114 7.96 20.84 0.81
N ILE A 115 7.52 20.38 -0.36
CA ILE A 115 8.18 20.69 -1.64
C ILE A 115 8.21 22.20 -1.88
N ASN A 116 7.09 22.89 -1.70
CA ASN A 116 7.01 24.34 -1.91
C ASN A 116 7.90 25.12 -0.94
N GLU A 117 7.95 24.71 0.32
CA GLU A 117 8.84 25.30 1.31
C GLU A 117 10.32 25.05 0.96
N ARG A 118 10.66 23.85 0.54
CA ARG A 118 12.01 23.51 0.08
C ARG A 118 12.40 24.35 -1.12
N ARG A 119 11.55 24.49 -2.12
CA ARG A 119 11.80 25.35 -3.29
C ARG A 119 12.04 26.79 -2.92
N LYS A 120 11.24 27.36 -2.03
CA LYS A 120 11.45 28.73 -1.51
C LYS A 120 12.83 28.89 -0.86
N LYS A 121 13.24 27.92 -0.04
CA LYS A 121 14.57 27.95 0.61
C LYS A 121 15.69 27.88 -0.44
N LEU A 122 15.57 27.02 -1.43
CA LEU A 122 16.55 26.87 -2.50
C LEU A 122 16.61 28.10 -3.42
N ALA A 123 15.46 28.71 -3.73
CA ALA A 123 15.40 29.92 -4.54
C ALA A 123 16.01 31.14 -3.83
N ALA A 124 16.04 31.14 -2.49
CA ALA A 124 16.69 32.20 -1.69
C ALA A 124 18.21 32.04 -1.58
N MET A 125 18.80 30.94 -2.04
CA MET A 125 20.24 30.78 -2.07
C MET A 125 20.89 31.74 -3.08
N PRO A 126 22.06 32.33 -2.78
CA PRO A 126 22.74 33.22 -3.70
C PRO A 126 23.27 32.46 -4.92
N LYS A 127 23.44 33.19 -6.02
CA LYS A 127 24.12 32.69 -7.22
C LYS A 127 25.52 32.18 -6.89
N GLY A 128 25.86 30.99 -7.41
CA GLY A 128 27.15 30.40 -7.13
C GLY A 128 27.37 29.04 -7.76
N PHE A 129 28.42 28.38 -7.31
CA PHE A 129 28.73 27.00 -7.68
C PHE A 129 28.06 26.04 -6.69
N PHE A 130 27.34 25.05 -7.20
CA PHE A 130 26.61 24.09 -6.39
C PHE A 130 27.07 22.67 -6.69
N THR A 131 27.09 21.85 -5.65
CA THR A 131 27.08 20.40 -5.75
C THR A 131 25.68 19.94 -5.44
N VAL A 132 25.07 19.19 -6.36
CA VAL A 132 23.73 18.63 -6.22
C VAL A 132 23.81 17.12 -6.20
N CYS A 133 23.35 16.53 -5.11
CA CYS A 133 23.33 15.10 -4.88
C CYS A 133 21.89 14.59 -5.02
N LEU A 134 21.69 13.68 -5.95
CA LEU A 134 20.38 13.08 -6.24
C LEU A 134 20.39 11.58 -5.95
N TYR A 135 19.33 11.11 -5.33
CA TYR A 135 19.08 9.67 -5.19
C TYR A 135 18.02 9.27 -6.20
N ALA A 136 18.33 8.39 -7.12
CA ALA A 136 17.42 7.97 -8.16
C ALA A 136 17.44 6.47 -8.41
N THR A 137 16.29 5.93 -8.78
CA THR A 137 16.18 4.55 -9.24
C THR A 137 16.37 4.50 -10.74
N VAL A 138 17.48 3.90 -11.18
CA VAL A 138 17.79 3.69 -12.59
C VAL A 138 18.01 2.20 -12.81
N ASN A 139 17.30 1.60 -13.76
CA ASN A 139 17.36 0.17 -14.04
C ASN A 139 17.13 -0.70 -12.79
N PHE A 140 16.08 -0.41 -12.01
CA PHE A 140 15.71 -1.10 -10.77
C PHE A 140 16.76 -1.02 -9.66
N SER A 141 17.78 -0.16 -9.80
CA SER A 141 18.81 0.05 -8.80
C SER A 141 18.75 1.46 -8.26
N TYR A 142 18.58 1.59 -6.94
CA TYR A 142 18.65 2.87 -6.25
C TYR A 142 20.10 3.32 -6.14
N LYS A 143 20.44 4.48 -6.71
CA LYS A 143 21.80 4.98 -6.81
C LYS A 143 21.87 6.46 -6.46
N TYR A 144 23.05 6.83 -6.01
CA TYR A 144 23.46 8.20 -5.77
C TYR A 144 24.12 8.78 -7.00
N TYR A 145 23.74 10.01 -7.36
CA TYR A 145 24.30 10.78 -8.46
C TYR A 145 24.72 12.15 -7.98
N GLU A 146 25.90 12.59 -8.37
CA GLU A 146 26.44 13.90 -8.04
C GLU A 146 26.65 14.74 -9.29
N TYR A 147 26.17 15.97 -9.25
CA TYR A 147 26.32 16.96 -10.30
C TYR A 147 26.85 18.24 -9.74
N GLU A 148 27.79 18.87 -10.48
CA GLU A 148 28.40 20.12 -10.11
C GLU A 148 28.18 21.14 -11.22
N GLY A 149 27.93 22.40 -10.84
CA GLY A 149 27.75 23.49 -11.80
C GLY A 149 27.40 24.83 -11.17
N TYR A 150 27.50 25.85 -12.00
CA TYR A 150 27.07 27.23 -11.70
C TYR A 150 25.57 27.36 -11.95
N ALA A 151 24.86 28.00 -10.99
CA ALA A 151 23.44 28.31 -11.13
C ALA A 151 23.10 29.64 -10.44
N GLU A 152 21.98 30.25 -10.81
CA GLU A 152 21.49 31.49 -10.23
C GLU A 152 21.03 31.32 -8.77
N ASN A 153 20.59 30.10 -8.41
CA ASN A 153 20.19 29.72 -7.07
C ASN A 153 20.13 28.20 -6.93
N GLY A 154 19.86 27.71 -5.72
CA GLY A 154 19.81 26.27 -5.45
C GLY A 154 18.66 25.53 -6.18
N GLU A 155 17.52 26.22 -6.44
CA GLU A 155 16.41 25.60 -7.19
C GLU A 155 16.80 25.38 -8.67
N GLU A 156 17.50 26.32 -9.27
CA GLU A 156 18.00 26.15 -10.64
C GLU A 156 19.08 25.09 -10.71
N ALA A 157 20.01 25.04 -9.75
CA ALA A 157 20.99 23.97 -9.64
C ALA A 157 20.33 22.59 -9.60
N TYR A 158 19.29 22.43 -8.80
CA TYR A 158 18.51 21.20 -8.75
C TYR A 158 17.88 20.85 -10.12
N LYS A 159 17.22 21.82 -10.78
CA LYS A 159 16.59 21.60 -12.10
C LYS A 159 17.63 21.18 -13.16
N MET A 160 18.82 21.79 -13.14
CA MET A 160 19.91 21.43 -14.04
C MET A 160 20.42 20.01 -13.78
N ALA A 161 20.60 19.62 -12.52
CA ALA A 161 21.01 18.27 -12.15
C ALA A 161 19.99 17.21 -12.56
N VAL A 162 18.70 17.44 -12.33
CA VAL A 162 17.61 16.54 -12.75
C VAL A 162 17.57 16.42 -14.28
N ALA A 163 17.70 17.55 -15.01
CA ALA A 163 17.71 17.53 -16.48
C ALA A 163 18.90 16.73 -17.01
N LYS A 164 20.07 16.86 -16.39
CA LYS A 164 21.26 16.09 -16.77
C LYS A 164 21.06 14.61 -16.47
N LEU A 165 20.53 14.25 -15.29
CA LEU A 165 20.23 12.87 -14.94
C LEU A 165 19.28 12.22 -15.96
N LYS A 166 18.19 12.93 -16.32
CA LYS A 166 17.23 12.47 -17.34
C LYS A 166 17.86 12.32 -18.72
N LYS A 167 18.77 13.21 -19.08
CA LYS A 167 19.51 13.13 -20.35
C LYS A 167 20.47 11.94 -20.38
N ASP A 168 21.21 11.72 -19.30
CA ASP A 168 22.26 10.69 -19.23
C ASP A 168 21.67 9.27 -19.19
N PHE A 169 20.49 9.10 -18.60
CA PHE A 169 19.85 7.79 -18.40
C PHE A 169 18.52 7.61 -19.15
N GLY A 170 18.02 8.65 -19.82
CA GLY A 170 16.69 8.67 -20.44
C GLY A 170 15.58 8.96 -19.42
N ALA A 171 14.64 9.84 -19.78
CA ALA A 171 13.58 10.30 -18.88
C ALA A 171 12.69 9.14 -18.34
N HIS A 172 12.52 8.09 -19.15
CA HIS A 172 11.75 6.89 -18.79
C HIS A 172 12.47 5.91 -17.86
N LEU A 173 13.79 6.07 -17.69
CA LEU A 173 14.61 5.23 -16.79
C LEU A 173 14.80 5.87 -15.42
N CYS A 174 14.49 7.15 -15.28
CA CYS A 174 14.65 7.89 -14.04
C CYS A 174 13.29 8.00 -13.33
N ASP A 175 13.09 7.14 -12.38
CA ASP A 175 11.85 7.05 -11.56
C ASP A 175 11.79 8.13 -10.47
N TYR A 176 12.77 9.03 -10.46
CA TYR A 176 12.96 9.94 -9.35
C TYR A 176 12.83 11.40 -9.75
N ASP A 177 12.14 12.16 -8.94
CA ASP A 177 11.95 13.61 -9.11
C ASP A 177 11.63 14.34 -7.79
N SER A 178 12.17 13.86 -6.65
CA SER A 178 11.87 14.49 -5.36
C SER A 178 12.96 15.47 -4.93
N ILE A 179 12.62 16.75 -4.89
CA ILE A 179 13.46 17.81 -4.35
C ILE A 179 13.70 17.66 -2.84
N LEU A 180 12.86 16.86 -2.15
CA LEU A 180 12.96 16.65 -0.70
C LEU A 180 14.17 15.79 -0.33
N ASP A 181 14.51 14.83 -1.19
CA ASP A 181 15.60 13.88 -0.95
C ASP A 181 16.92 14.36 -1.58
N ALA A 182 16.88 15.46 -2.35
CA ALA A 182 18.09 16.04 -2.95
C ALA A 182 18.90 16.84 -1.92
N GLU A 183 20.21 16.64 -1.91
CA GLU A 183 21.15 17.51 -1.20
C GLU A 183 21.70 18.56 -2.15
N ILE A 184 21.50 19.84 -1.86
CA ILE A 184 22.00 20.97 -2.64
C ILE A 184 22.95 21.78 -1.77
N ILE A 185 24.25 21.72 -2.08
CA ILE A 185 25.32 22.28 -1.29
C ILE A 185 25.97 23.44 -2.09
N PRO A 186 25.83 24.68 -1.61
CA PRO A 186 26.60 25.79 -2.21
C PRO A 186 28.07 25.59 -1.88
N ARG A 187 28.93 25.55 -2.91
CA ARG A 187 30.38 25.59 -2.71
C ARG A 187 30.82 27.03 -2.68
N LEU A 188 31.34 27.46 -1.56
CA LEU A 188 32.13 28.68 -1.48
C LEU A 188 33.37 28.45 -2.36
N LEU A 189 33.45 29.12 -3.49
CA LEU A 189 34.68 29.18 -4.26
C LEU A 189 35.71 29.87 -3.35
N GLY A 190 36.58 29.03 -2.76
CA GLY A 190 37.58 29.52 -1.83
C GLY A 190 38.49 30.54 -2.49
N ASN A 191 38.30 31.80 -2.08
CA ASN A 191 39.30 32.83 -2.23
C ASN A 191 40.21 32.91 -1.03
N ASP A 192 40.18 31.95 -0.10
CA ASP A 192 40.87 32.03 1.19
C ASP A 192 42.00 31.04 1.40
N ILE A 193 42.59 30.44 0.32
CA ILE A 193 43.77 29.55 0.49
C ILE A 193 45.09 30.28 0.22
N TYR A 194 45.09 31.56 -0.11
CA TYR A 194 46.35 32.34 -0.27
C TYR A 194 46.40 33.60 0.57
N SER A 195 46.16 33.47 1.86
CA SER A 195 46.55 34.49 2.81
C SER A 195 47.01 33.82 4.11
N LEU A 196 48.15 33.18 4.01
CA LEU A 196 49.10 32.98 5.12
C LEU A 196 50.49 33.01 4.57
#